data_ac00b4e113d2de4c9aba68cd87a43438
#
_entry.id   ac00b4e113d2de4c9aba68cd87a43438
#
_cell.length_a   1.000
_cell.length_b   1.000
_cell.length_c   1.000
_cell.angle_alpha   90.00
_cell.angle_beta   90.00
_cell.angle_gamma   90.00
#
_symmetry.space_group_name_H-M   'P 1'
#
loop_
_entity.id
_entity.type
_entity.pdbx_description
1 polymer ?
#
loop_
_entity_poly.entity_id
_entity_poly.type
_entity_poly.pdbx_seq_one_letter_code
_entity_poly.pdbx_strand_id
1 'polypeptide(L)'
;VTGIWGIVNVTTDSFSDGGRYLDPDRAIAHGLELRDAGATVLDVGGESTRPGAERVDPAVEEQRVIPVITELAARGIAVSVDTLNASTAAAAVGAGARIVNDVSGGLADPDMLAAVAASGADYAIGHWRGPSDDMYARADYLRPSREVAGELRERIGEAAAAGIAPSRIILDPGIGFAKAGAQNWDVLRGLGDITALGYRVLIGTSRKRFLVETLRAAGADPSTSPGSGADDVSVERRDLATAVTSALAVRHDVWAVRVHDVAATRDALAIAHAWEG
;
A
#
# COMPACT_ATOMS: atom_id res chain seq x y z
N VAL A 1 -9.23 17.33 -0.44
CA VAL A 1 -9.93 16.03 -0.52
C VAL A 1 -8.87 14.93 -0.56
N THR A 2 -8.97 13.97 0.36
CA THR A 2 -8.05 12.83 0.45
C THR A 2 -8.23 11.91 -0.76
N GLY A 3 -7.12 11.54 -1.43
CA GLY A 3 -7.13 10.60 -2.54
C GLY A 3 -7.41 9.16 -2.10
N ILE A 4 -8.00 8.35 -2.99
CA ILE A 4 -8.21 6.92 -2.77
C ILE A 4 -7.44 6.14 -3.82
N TRP A 5 -6.51 5.29 -3.39
CA TRP A 5 -5.79 4.38 -4.26
C TRP A 5 -6.45 3.01 -4.24
N GLY A 6 -6.93 2.57 -5.39
CA GLY A 6 -7.52 1.24 -5.56
C GLY A 6 -6.46 0.20 -5.86
N ILE A 7 -6.44 -0.91 -5.11
CA ILE A 7 -5.46 -1.99 -5.25
C ILE A 7 -5.87 -2.93 -6.37
N VAL A 8 -5.00 -3.08 -7.38
CA VAL A 8 -5.14 -4.03 -8.49
C VAL A 8 -4.03 -5.08 -8.41
N ASN A 9 -4.32 -6.22 -7.78
CA ASN A 9 -3.36 -7.31 -7.68
C ASN A 9 -3.40 -8.20 -8.93
N VAL A 10 -2.25 -8.33 -9.61
CA VAL A 10 -2.05 -9.23 -10.75
C VAL A 10 -1.19 -10.42 -10.30
N THR A 11 -1.67 -11.14 -9.27
CA THR A 11 -0.95 -12.25 -8.64
C THR A 11 -1.75 -13.56 -8.76
N THR A 12 -1.05 -14.71 -8.71
CA THR A 12 -1.66 -16.05 -8.80
C THR A 12 -2.72 -16.31 -7.74
N ASP A 13 -2.58 -15.70 -6.56
CA ASP A 13 -3.50 -15.89 -5.43
C ASP A 13 -4.78 -15.05 -5.53
N SER A 14 -4.82 -14.07 -6.43
CA SER A 14 -5.93 -13.13 -6.56
C SER A 14 -7.11 -13.69 -7.36
N PHE A 15 -6.90 -14.78 -8.11
CA PHE A 15 -7.91 -15.41 -8.95
C PHE A 15 -7.98 -16.91 -8.62
N SER A 16 -9.06 -17.34 -8.01
CA SER A 16 -9.26 -18.65 -7.38
C SER A 16 -9.35 -19.88 -8.30
N ASP A 17 -9.01 -19.77 -9.58
CA ASP A 17 -9.13 -20.86 -10.57
C ASP A 17 -7.78 -21.44 -11.01
N GLY A 18 -6.94 -21.85 -10.06
CA GLY A 18 -5.82 -22.75 -10.36
C GLY A 18 -4.65 -22.18 -11.18
N GLY A 19 -4.47 -20.86 -11.25
CA GLY A 19 -3.18 -20.21 -11.45
C GLY A 19 -2.39 -20.48 -12.74
N ARG A 20 -3.00 -20.94 -13.84
CA ARG A 20 -2.21 -21.23 -15.06
C ARG A 20 -2.04 -20.07 -16.02
N TYR A 21 -2.90 -19.04 -15.98
CA TYR A 21 -2.75 -17.79 -16.75
C TYR A 21 -3.38 -16.66 -15.94
N LEU A 22 -2.58 -15.71 -15.52
CA LEU A 22 -3.07 -14.43 -15.01
C LEU A 22 -3.74 -13.72 -16.18
N ASP A 23 -5.04 -13.46 -16.06
CA ASP A 23 -5.82 -12.82 -17.10
C ASP A 23 -5.73 -11.29 -16.96
N PRO A 24 -4.94 -10.60 -17.79
CA PRO A 24 -4.83 -9.15 -17.74
C PRO A 24 -6.20 -8.45 -17.91
N ASP A 25 -7.11 -9.05 -18.69
CA ASP A 25 -8.42 -8.45 -18.97
C ASP A 25 -9.27 -8.39 -17.68
N ARG A 26 -9.17 -9.39 -16.80
CA ARG A 26 -9.85 -9.38 -15.49
C ARG A 26 -9.27 -8.30 -14.57
N ALA A 27 -7.94 -8.14 -14.56
CA ALA A 27 -7.29 -7.10 -13.77
C ALA A 27 -7.65 -5.69 -14.28
N ILE A 28 -7.72 -5.51 -15.60
CA ILE A 28 -8.17 -4.27 -16.23
C ILE A 28 -9.64 -3.99 -15.88
N ALA A 29 -10.53 -4.98 -16.02
CA ALA A 29 -11.95 -4.84 -15.67
C ALA A 29 -12.11 -4.43 -14.20
N HIS A 30 -11.41 -5.11 -13.28
CA HIS A 30 -11.41 -4.75 -11.86
C HIS A 30 -10.89 -3.32 -11.62
N GLY A 31 -9.80 -2.92 -12.28
CA GLY A 31 -9.29 -1.55 -12.21
C GLY A 31 -10.33 -0.51 -12.64
N LEU A 32 -11.10 -0.80 -13.71
CA LEU A 32 -12.18 0.08 -14.16
C LEU A 32 -13.32 0.17 -13.15
N GLU A 33 -13.69 -0.94 -12.50
CA GLU A 33 -14.67 -0.95 -11.41
C GLU A 33 -14.20 -0.09 -10.23
N LEU A 34 -12.94 -0.19 -9.82
CA LEU A 34 -12.36 0.64 -8.75
C LEU A 34 -12.36 2.12 -9.11
N ARG A 35 -12.00 2.46 -10.37
CA ARG A 35 -12.09 3.85 -10.87
C ARG A 35 -13.53 4.37 -10.78
N ASP A 36 -14.50 3.61 -11.26
CA ASP A 36 -15.91 3.99 -11.26
C ASP A 36 -16.47 4.10 -9.83
N ALA A 37 -15.93 3.32 -8.90
CA ALA A 37 -16.20 3.45 -7.46
C ALA A 37 -15.60 4.72 -6.84
N GLY A 38 -14.65 5.40 -7.51
CA GLY A 38 -14.06 6.66 -7.06
C GLY A 38 -12.57 6.63 -6.74
N ALA A 39 -11.84 5.59 -7.18
CA ALA A 39 -10.38 5.58 -7.05
C ALA A 39 -9.76 6.74 -7.85
N THR A 40 -8.84 7.48 -7.23
CA THR A 40 -8.06 8.55 -7.87
C THR A 40 -6.79 8.06 -8.52
N VAL A 41 -6.25 6.93 -8.03
CA VAL A 41 -5.09 6.22 -8.56
C VAL A 41 -5.40 4.72 -8.50
N LEU A 42 -4.97 3.97 -9.50
CA LEU A 42 -4.96 2.50 -9.46
C LEU A 42 -3.54 2.01 -9.21
N ASP A 43 -3.34 1.24 -8.15
CA ASP A 43 -2.04 0.73 -7.75
C ASP A 43 -1.90 -0.73 -8.17
N VAL A 44 -1.10 -0.97 -9.21
CA VAL A 44 -0.98 -2.27 -9.89
C VAL A 44 0.24 -3.01 -9.36
N GLY A 45 0.05 -4.18 -8.77
CA GLY A 45 1.12 -5.01 -8.24
C GLY A 45 1.14 -6.43 -8.83
N GLY A 46 2.33 -6.88 -9.25
CA GLY A 46 2.57 -8.22 -9.83
C GLY A 46 3.16 -9.23 -8.85
N GLU A 47 3.60 -8.77 -7.69
CA GLU A 47 4.17 -9.56 -6.60
C GLU A 47 3.34 -9.38 -5.33
N SER A 48 3.19 -10.44 -4.54
CA SER A 48 2.52 -10.34 -3.23
C SER A 48 3.49 -9.84 -2.18
N THR A 49 3.15 -8.75 -1.50
CA THR A 49 3.92 -8.20 -0.38
C THR A 49 3.47 -8.76 0.99
N ARG A 50 2.63 -9.80 1.02
CA ARG A 50 2.16 -10.44 2.24
C ARG A 50 3.30 -11.15 2.96
N PRO A 51 3.25 -11.28 4.32
CA PRO A 51 4.22 -12.09 5.05
C PRO A 51 4.34 -13.51 4.51
N GLY A 52 5.57 -13.96 4.24
CA GLY A 52 5.84 -15.30 3.70
C GLY A 52 5.65 -15.45 2.19
N ALA A 53 5.34 -14.38 1.45
CA ALA A 53 5.29 -14.44 0.00
C ALA A 53 6.69 -14.60 -0.59
N GLU A 54 6.81 -15.48 -1.60
CA GLU A 54 8.03 -15.65 -2.35
C GLU A 54 8.22 -14.48 -3.34
N ARG A 55 9.48 -14.09 -3.54
CA ARG A 55 9.86 -13.10 -4.55
C ARG A 55 9.57 -13.64 -5.95
N VAL A 56 9.08 -12.75 -6.80
CA VAL A 56 8.82 -13.04 -8.21
C VAL A 56 9.99 -12.52 -9.04
N ASP A 57 10.39 -13.30 -10.07
CA ASP A 57 11.38 -12.84 -11.04
C ASP A 57 10.88 -11.55 -11.72
N PRO A 58 11.73 -10.49 -11.83
CA PRO A 58 11.32 -9.21 -12.43
C PRO A 58 10.71 -9.36 -13.83
N ALA A 59 11.23 -10.26 -14.67
CA ALA A 59 10.67 -10.48 -16.01
C ALA A 59 9.25 -11.08 -15.96
N VAL A 60 8.95 -11.91 -14.95
CA VAL A 60 7.61 -12.44 -14.72
C VAL A 60 6.68 -11.36 -14.18
N GLU A 61 7.18 -10.52 -13.26
CA GLU A 61 6.43 -9.37 -12.74
C GLU A 61 6.06 -8.41 -13.87
N GLU A 62 7.01 -8.03 -14.74
CA GLU A 62 6.79 -7.18 -15.90
C GLU A 62 5.71 -7.76 -16.84
N GLN A 63 5.77 -9.06 -17.15
CA GLN A 63 4.76 -9.72 -17.97
C GLN A 63 3.35 -9.61 -17.40
N ARG A 64 3.22 -9.55 -16.08
CA ARG A 64 1.93 -9.41 -15.38
C ARG A 64 1.42 -7.97 -15.41
N VAL A 65 2.27 -7.00 -15.04
CA VAL A 65 1.81 -5.64 -14.75
C VAL A 65 1.78 -4.74 -15.99
N ILE A 66 2.71 -4.91 -16.95
CA ILE A 66 2.86 -3.99 -18.08
C ILE A 66 1.62 -3.93 -18.96
N PRO A 67 0.98 -5.05 -19.38
CA PRO A 67 -0.24 -5.00 -20.18
C PRO A 67 -1.38 -4.25 -19.46
N VAL A 68 -1.54 -4.47 -18.14
CA VAL A 68 -2.58 -3.83 -17.32
C VAL A 68 -2.33 -2.32 -17.21
N ILE A 69 -1.09 -1.93 -16.90
CA ILE A 69 -0.69 -0.51 -16.79
C ILE A 69 -0.89 0.21 -18.11
N THR A 70 -0.45 -0.39 -19.23
CA THR A 70 -0.58 0.20 -20.56
C THR A 70 -2.04 0.53 -20.88
N GLU A 71 -2.94 -0.43 -20.69
CA GLU A 71 -4.35 -0.26 -21.01
C GLU A 71 -5.04 0.75 -20.08
N LEU A 72 -4.78 0.71 -18.78
CA LEU A 72 -5.35 1.66 -17.83
C LEU A 72 -4.83 3.09 -18.08
N ALA A 73 -3.53 3.25 -18.33
CA ALA A 73 -2.92 4.55 -18.64
C ALA A 73 -3.44 5.13 -19.98
N ALA A 74 -3.62 4.29 -21.00
CA ALA A 74 -4.20 4.70 -22.29
C ALA A 74 -5.63 5.26 -22.15
N ARG A 75 -6.36 4.83 -21.11
CA ARG A 75 -7.69 5.36 -20.76
C ARG A 75 -7.65 6.64 -19.91
N GLY A 76 -6.46 7.21 -19.71
CA GLY A 76 -6.26 8.45 -18.94
C GLY A 76 -6.33 8.28 -17.42
N ILE A 77 -6.31 7.04 -16.92
CA ILE A 77 -6.32 6.73 -15.49
C ILE A 77 -4.91 6.95 -14.92
N ALA A 78 -4.81 7.58 -13.74
CA ALA A 78 -3.55 7.66 -13.01
C ALA A 78 -3.20 6.28 -12.43
N VAL A 79 -2.05 5.75 -12.84
CA VAL A 79 -1.59 4.42 -12.42
C VAL A 79 -0.31 4.54 -11.59
N SER A 80 -0.25 3.76 -10.50
CA SER A 80 0.93 3.46 -9.71
C SER A 80 1.35 2.02 -9.97
N VAL A 81 2.64 1.71 -9.94
CA VAL A 81 3.17 0.35 -9.90
C VAL A 81 3.68 0.03 -8.51
N ASP A 82 3.17 -1.05 -7.89
CA ASP A 82 3.64 -1.60 -6.61
C ASP A 82 4.72 -2.64 -6.91
N THR A 83 5.99 -2.28 -6.73
CA THR A 83 7.14 -3.14 -7.05
C THR A 83 8.35 -2.83 -6.19
N LEU A 84 9.16 -3.86 -5.95
CA LEU A 84 10.48 -3.80 -5.31
C LEU A 84 11.64 -3.83 -6.33
N ASN A 85 11.34 -3.94 -7.63
CA ASN A 85 12.33 -4.15 -8.69
C ASN A 85 12.49 -2.89 -9.55
N ALA A 86 13.70 -2.38 -9.65
CA ALA A 86 14.01 -1.17 -10.43
C ALA A 86 13.71 -1.33 -11.92
N SER A 87 13.94 -2.52 -12.51
CA SER A 87 13.62 -2.81 -13.91
C SER A 87 12.12 -2.73 -14.16
N THR A 88 11.30 -3.37 -13.30
CA THR A 88 9.85 -3.31 -13.37
C THR A 88 9.35 -1.87 -13.22
N ALA A 89 9.91 -1.10 -12.27
CA ALA A 89 9.55 0.31 -12.09
C ALA A 89 9.81 1.13 -13.36
N ALA A 90 10.99 0.97 -13.98
CA ALA A 90 11.34 1.66 -15.23
C ALA A 90 10.42 1.26 -16.39
N ALA A 91 10.17 -0.04 -16.57
CA ALA A 91 9.26 -0.56 -17.60
C ALA A 91 7.82 -0.06 -17.42
N ALA A 92 7.33 -0.06 -16.17
CA ALA A 92 5.98 0.41 -15.83
C ALA A 92 5.80 1.91 -16.11
N VAL A 93 6.79 2.74 -15.79
CA VAL A 93 6.74 4.16 -16.13
C VAL A 93 6.78 4.36 -17.65
N GLY A 94 7.60 3.59 -18.37
CA GLY A 94 7.57 3.55 -19.84
C GLY A 94 6.23 3.15 -20.43
N ALA A 95 5.46 2.32 -19.73
CA ALA A 95 4.10 1.89 -20.08
C ALA A 95 3.00 2.90 -19.66
N GLY A 96 3.35 3.98 -18.94
CA GLY A 96 2.44 5.07 -18.57
C GLY A 96 2.11 5.18 -17.09
N ALA A 97 2.73 4.38 -16.22
CA ALA A 97 2.62 4.60 -14.77
C ALA A 97 3.21 5.98 -14.39
N ARG A 98 2.54 6.67 -13.49
CA ARG A 98 2.96 8.01 -13.01
C ARG A 98 3.62 7.96 -11.65
N ILE A 99 3.47 6.87 -10.92
CA ILE A 99 3.94 6.69 -9.56
C ILE A 99 4.62 5.33 -9.46
N VAL A 100 5.74 5.28 -8.77
CA VAL A 100 6.37 4.03 -8.31
C VAL A 100 6.10 3.92 -6.81
N ASN A 101 5.39 2.87 -6.40
CA ASN A 101 5.11 2.53 -5.02
C ASN A 101 6.06 1.42 -4.58
N ASP A 102 7.08 1.78 -3.80
CA ASP A 102 8.08 0.85 -3.31
C ASP A 102 8.00 0.74 -1.78
N VAL A 103 7.46 -0.38 -1.31
CA VAL A 103 7.30 -0.64 0.14
C VAL A 103 8.62 -0.72 0.89
N SER A 104 9.75 -0.91 0.16
CA SER A 104 11.09 -0.95 0.75
C SER A 104 11.76 0.43 0.86
N GLY A 105 11.25 1.44 0.15
CA GLY A 105 11.88 2.75 0.07
C GLY A 105 13.28 2.72 -0.55
N GLY A 106 13.53 1.85 -1.54
CA GLY A 106 14.80 1.68 -2.23
C GLY A 106 15.81 0.77 -1.51
N LEU A 107 15.36 0.03 -0.48
CA LEU A 107 16.26 -0.87 0.26
C LEU A 107 16.32 -2.29 -0.33
N ALA A 108 15.32 -2.69 -1.12
CA ALA A 108 15.27 -4.02 -1.72
C ALA A 108 16.10 -4.13 -3.02
N ASP A 109 16.18 -3.03 -3.78
CA ASP A 109 16.93 -2.96 -5.03
C ASP A 109 17.81 -1.69 -5.04
N PRO A 110 19.14 -1.81 -5.11
CA PRO A 110 20.07 -0.67 -5.06
C PRO A 110 19.90 0.29 -6.25
N ASP A 111 19.34 -0.16 -7.37
CA ASP A 111 19.13 0.63 -8.57
C ASP A 111 17.80 1.40 -8.57
N MET A 112 16.90 1.14 -7.59
CA MET A 112 15.55 1.71 -7.54
C MET A 112 15.56 3.24 -7.55
N LEU A 113 16.36 3.87 -6.68
CA LEU A 113 16.38 5.33 -6.58
C LEU A 113 16.87 5.99 -7.87
N ALA A 114 17.88 5.39 -8.54
CA ALA A 114 18.39 5.88 -9.81
C ALA A 114 17.34 5.73 -10.93
N ALA A 115 16.65 4.59 -10.99
CA ALA A 115 15.59 4.34 -11.96
C ALA A 115 14.43 5.33 -11.80
N VAL A 116 13.97 5.59 -10.57
CA VAL A 116 12.91 6.56 -10.29
C VAL A 116 13.36 7.99 -10.61
N ALA A 117 14.58 8.37 -10.25
CA ALA A 117 15.12 9.70 -10.57
C ALA A 117 15.11 9.96 -12.08
N ALA A 118 15.58 8.99 -12.87
CA ALA A 118 15.63 9.07 -14.33
C ALA A 118 14.25 9.08 -14.99
N SER A 119 13.28 8.37 -14.42
CA SER A 119 11.94 8.21 -15.01
C SER A 119 11.06 9.45 -14.94
N GLY A 120 11.29 10.35 -13.98
CA GLY A 120 10.43 11.49 -13.72
C GLY A 120 9.12 11.17 -12.98
N ALA A 121 8.86 9.92 -12.60
CA ALA A 121 7.67 9.51 -11.85
C ALA A 121 7.67 9.99 -10.39
N ASP A 122 6.51 10.11 -9.77
CA ASP A 122 6.39 10.27 -8.32
C ASP A 122 6.87 8.97 -7.62
N TYR A 123 7.37 9.10 -6.40
CA TYR A 123 7.91 7.98 -5.64
C TYR A 123 7.27 7.87 -4.27
N ALA A 124 6.54 6.79 -4.05
CA ALA A 124 6.01 6.45 -2.73
C ALA A 124 7.03 5.59 -1.99
N ILE A 125 7.62 6.18 -0.97
CA ILE A 125 8.66 5.60 -0.12
C ILE A 125 8.00 4.88 1.04
N GLY A 126 8.02 3.54 1.00
CA GLY A 126 7.55 2.72 2.10
C GLY A 126 8.57 2.62 3.24
N HIS A 127 8.08 2.63 4.48
CA HIS A 127 8.90 2.29 5.64
C HIS A 127 9.05 0.77 5.79
N TRP A 128 10.27 0.29 5.75
CA TRP A 128 10.60 -1.11 5.71
C TRP A 128 11.84 -1.43 6.56
N ARG A 129 11.82 -2.56 7.30
CA ARG A 129 12.94 -3.05 8.10
C ARG A 129 13.36 -4.47 7.70
N GLY A 130 13.12 -4.87 6.45
CA GLY A 130 13.56 -6.15 5.92
C GLY A 130 12.49 -6.92 5.16
N PRO A 131 12.88 -8.03 4.48
CA PRO A 131 12.01 -8.85 3.66
C PRO A 131 10.80 -9.41 4.41
N SER A 132 9.78 -9.80 3.66
CA SER A 132 8.48 -10.26 4.20
C SER A 132 8.56 -11.54 5.04
N ASP A 133 9.58 -12.35 4.80
CA ASP A 133 9.86 -13.59 5.54
C ASP A 133 10.42 -13.36 6.96
N ASP A 134 11.10 -12.23 7.20
CA ASP A 134 11.74 -11.89 8.48
C ASP A 134 11.28 -10.53 9.05
N MET A 135 10.24 -9.91 8.48
CA MET A 135 9.85 -8.55 8.84
C MET A 135 9.49 -8.34 10.33
N TYR A 136 8.98 -9.38 11.00
CA TYR A 136 8.59 -9.24 12.41
C TYR A 136 9.75 -9.42 13.40
N ALA A 137 10.84 -10.08 13.01
CA ALA A 137 12.04 -10.19 13.86
C ALA A 137 12.70 -8.83 14.13
N ARG A 138 12.42 -7.84 13.26
CA ARG A 138 12.93 -6.46 13.37
C ARG A 138 11.90 -5.46 13.89
N ALA A 139 10.77 -5.94 14.41
CA ALA A 139 9.71 -5.11 14.99
C ALA A 139 10.05 -4.69 16.43
N ASP A 140 11.23 -4.11 16.63
CA ASP A 140 11.68 -3.57 17.91
C ASP A 140 11.62 -2.04 17.89
N TYR A 141 10.64 -1.48 18.61
CA TYR A 141 10.40 -0.05 18.71
C TYR A 141 10.16 0.37 20.14
N LEU A 142 10.77 1.46 20.56
CA LEU A 142 10.45 2.16 21.80
C LEU A 142 9.35 3.22 21.59
N ARG A 143 9.40 3.91 20.45
CA ARG A 143 8.47 4.98 20.04
C ARG A 143 8.13 4.85 18.55
N PRO A 144 7.23 3.93 18.16
CA PRO A 144 7.04 3.52 16.77
C PRO A 144 6.86 4.67 15.78
N SER A 145 5.98 5.65 16.05
CA SER A 145 5.72 6.76 15.12
C SER A 145 6.96 7.63 14.87
N ARG A 146 7.71 7.94 15.92
CA ARG A 146 8.91 8.79 15.84
C ARG A 146 10.07 8.10 15.15
N GLU A 147 10.26 6.81 15.44
CA GLU A 147 11.30 6.01 14.79
C GLU A 147 11.00 5.84 13.31
N VAL A 148 9.74 5.53 12.96
CA VAL A 148 9.29 5.48 11.56
C VAL A 148 9.52 6.82 10.86
N ALA A 149 9.17 7.94 11.49
CA ALA A 149 9.42 9.28 10.92
C ALA A 149 10.92 9.57 10.75
N GLY A 150 11.76 9.11 11.69
CA GLY A 150 13.22 9.21 11.61
C GLY A 150 13.78 8.42 10.43
N GLU A 151 13.40 7.16 10.29
CA GLU A 151 13.85 6.28 9.22
C GLU A 151 13.35 6.74 7.84
N LEU A 152 12.10 7.23 7.75
CA LEU A 152 11.60 7.85 6.51
C LEU A 152 12.41 9.12 6.15
N ARG A 153 12.84 9.92 7.13
CA ARG A 153 13.68 11.10 6.86
C ARG A 153 15.03 10.69 6.26
N GLU A 154 15.62 9.59 6.70
CA GLU A 154 16.85 9.06 6.10
C GLU A 154 16.59 8.64 4.64
N ARG A 155 15.50 7.94 4.36
CA ARG A 155 15.13 7.56 2.99
C ARG A 155 14.84 8.75 2.09
N ILE A 156 14.23 9.83 2.61
CA ILE A 156 14.07 11.10 1.89
C ILE A 156 15.43 11.67 1.50
N GLY A 157 16.40 11.64 2.42
CA GLY A 157 17.76 12.12 2.14
C GLY A 157 18.43 11.34 1.00
N GLU A 158 18.32 10.02 0.99
CA GLU A 158 18.85 9.17 -0.06
C GLU A 158 18.14 9.40 -1.41
N ALA A 159 16.82 9.54 -1.41
CA ALA A 159 16.04 9.84 -2.61
C ALA A 159 16.42 11.20 -3.20
N ALA A 160 16.61 12.21 -2.35
CA ALA A 160 17.06 13.55 -2.78
C ALA A 160 18.49 13.52 -3.34
N ALA A 161 19.40 12.77 -2.71
CA ALA A 161 20.78 12.56 -3.19
C ALA A 161 20.81 11.88 -4.56
N ALA A 162 19.86 10.97 -4.83
CA ALA A 162 19.68 10.35 -6.14
C ALA A 162 19.07 11.28 -7.21
N GLY A 163 18.59 12.47 -6.82
CA GLY A 163 18.00 13.46 -7.75
C GLY A 163 16.48 13.46 -7.82
N ILE A 164 15.79 12.76 -6.91
CA ILE A 164 14.33 12.81 -6.84
C ILE A 164 13.90 14.10 -6.16
N ALA A 165 13.14 14.94 -6.87
CA ALA A 165 12.66 16.20 -6.34
C ALA A 165 11.72 16.00 -5.14
N PRO A 166 11.78 16.83 -4.09
CA PRO A 166 10.91 16.73 -2.91
C PRO A 166 9.42 16.71 -3.23
N SER A 167 8.99 17.46 -4.25
CA SER A 167 7.59 17.50 -4.70
C SER A 167 7.09 16.18 -5.30
N ARG A 168 7.98 15.28 -5.67
CA ARG A 168 7.66 13.96 -6.22
C ARG A 168 7.60 12.87 -5.15
N ILE A 169 7.99 13.16 -3.92
CA ILE A 169 8.03 12.18 -2.83
C ILE A 169 6.66 12.06 -2.17
N ILE A 170 6.26 10.83 -1.90
CA ILE A 170 5.11 10.40 -1.10
C ILE A 170 5.67 9.48 -0.01
N LEU A 171 5.19 9.59 1.21
CA LEU A 171 5.63 8.75 2.33
C LEU A 171 4.55 7.74 2.71
N ASP A 172 4.92 6.47 2.86
CA ASP A 172 4.06 5.45 3.46
C ASP A 172 4.73 4.95 4.76
N PRO A 173 4.10 5.11 5.94
CA PRO A 173 4.65 4.62 7.21
C PRO A 173 4.74 3.10 7.31
N GLY A 174 4.36 2.36 6.28
CA GLY A 174 4.49 0.91 6.22
C GLY A 174 3.68 0.20 7.30
N ILE A 175 2.41 0.59 7.50
CA ILE A 175 1.51 -0.08 8.44
C ILE A 175 1.44 -1.58 8.10
N GLY A 176 1.69 -2.45 9.09
CA GLY A 176 1.72 -3.91 8.88
C GLY A 176 3.06 -4.46 8.41
N PHE A 177 4.03 -3.61 8.04
CA PHE A 177 5.40 -4.03 7.70
C PHE A 177 6.33 -3.76 8.88
N ALA A 178 7.05 -4.80 9.33
CA ALA A 178 7.94 -4.75 10.49
C ALA A 178 7.31 -4.10 11.73
N LYS A 179 6.02 -4.25 11.93
CA LYS A 179 5.26 -3.73 13.08
C LYS A 179 4.30 -4.80 13.58
N ALA A 180 4.47 -5.23 14.82
CA ALA A 180 3.60 -6.23 15.45
C ALA A 180 2.41 -5.55 16.15
N GLY A 181 1.24 -6.16 16.06
CA GLY A 181 0.06 -5.85 16.88
C GLY A 181 -0.14 -4.35 17.20
N ALA A 182 0.07 -3.99 18.45
CA ALA A 182 -0.15 -2.64 18.99
C ALA A 182 0.73 -1.55 18.33
N GLN A 183 1.93 -1.90 17.85
CA GLN A 183 2.83 -0.93 17.20
C GLN A 183 2.21 -0.28 15.96
N ASN A 184 1.34 -1.01 15.23
CA ASN A 184 0.59 -0.43 14.11
C ASN A 184 -0.36 0.68 14.59
N TRP A 185 -1.04 0.45 15.72
CA TRP A 185 -1.92 1.44 16.32
C TRP A 185 -1.13 2.65 16.86
N ASP A 186 0.07 2.43 17.39
CA ASP A 186 0.92 3.53 17.88
C ASP A 186 1.39 4.42 16.73
N VAL A 187 1.76 3.84 15.58
CA VAL A 187 2.08 4.63 14.38
C VAL A 187 0.85 5.39 13.87
N LEU A 188 -0.33 4.75 13.81
CA LEU A 188 -1.56 5.41 13.36
C LEU A 188 -1.98 6.57 14.29
N ARG A 189 -1.86 6.41 15.62
CA ARG A 189 -2.12 7.50 16.57
C ARG A 189 -1.10 8.62 16.46
N GLY A 190 0.13 8.28 16.08
CA GLY A 190 1.25 9.22 15.94
C GLY A 190 1.47 9.69 14.51
N LEU A 191 0.49 9.62 13.60
CA LEU A 191 0.62 10.08 12.21
C LEU A 191 1.09 11.51 12.07
N GLY A 192 0.82 12.36 13.06
CA GLY A 192 1.34 13.73 13.13
C GLY A 192 2.86 13.82 13.08
N ASP A 193 3.61 12.83 13.62
CA ASP A 193 5.07 12.79 13.52
C ASP A 193 5.55 12.62 12.07
N ILE A 194 4.73 11.97 11.22
CA ILE A 194 5.04 11.67 9.81
C ILE A 194 4.57 12.81 8.90
N THR A 195 3.34 13.31 9.09
CA THR A 195 2.82 14.43 8.30
C THR A 195 3.60 15.73 8.56
N ALA A 196 4.17 15.89 9.76
CA ALA A 196 5.07 16.99 10.10
C ALA A 196 6.39 17.00 9.29
N LEU A 197 6.72 15.93 8.55
CA LEU A 197 7.83 15.91 7.60
C LEU A 197 7.57 16.80 6.38
N GLY A 198 6.31 17.21 6.12
CA GLY A 198 5.92 18.13 5.07
C GLY A 198 5.78 17.52 3.67
N TYR A 199 5.67 16.20 3.58
CA TYR A 199 5.46 15.45 2.33
C TYR A 199 4.04 14.92 2.25
N ARG A 200 3.61 14.51 1.05
CA ARG A 200 2.37 13.76 0.85
C ARG A 200 2.46 12.43 1.62
N VAL A 201 1.42 12.07 2.37
CA VAL A 201 1.41 10.82 3.14
C VAL A 201 0.33 9.89 2.61
N LEU A 202 0.71 8.66 2.28
CA LEU A 202 -0.15 7.55 1.86
C LEU A 202 -0.31 6.56 3.01
N ILE A 203 -1.54 6.14 3.30
CA ILE A 203 -1.82 5.16 4.37
C ILE A 203 -2.45 3.90 3.80
N GLY A 204 -1.81 2.76 4.03
CA GLY A 204 -2.32 1.44 3.63
C GLY A 204 -2.63 0.55 4.82
N THR A 205 -3.88 0.53 5.30
CA THR A 205 -4.34 -0.38 6.38
C THR A 205 -5.13 -1.57 5.86
N SER A 206 -5.46 -1.58 4.57
CA SER A 206 -6.50 -2.43 3.99
C SER A 206 -6.30 -3.92 4.23
N ARG A 207 -7.26 -4.52 4.93
CA ARG A 207 -7.38 -5.95 5.28
C ARG A 207 -6.19 -6.50 6.07
N LYS A 208 -5.34 -5.63 6.65
CA LYS A 208 -4.11 -6.02 7.35
C LYS A 208 -4.40 -6.76 8.66
N ARG A 209 -3.47 -7.62 9.05
CA ARG A 209 -3.59 -8.56 10.17
C ARG A 209 -3.96 -7.89 11.49
N PHE A 210 -3.40 -6.74 11.81
CA PHE A 210 -3.67 -6.03 13.07
C PHE A 210 -5.15 -5.60 13.22
N LEU A 211 -5.84 -5.32 12.09
CA LEU A 211 -7.30 -5.07 12.09
C LEU A 211 -8.07 -6.34 12.43
N VAL A 212 -7.67 -7.47 11.86
CA VAL A 212 -8.27 -8.79 12.16
C VAL A 212 -8.10 -9.14 13.64
N GLU A 213 -6.91 -8.94 14.19
CA GLU A 213 -6.61 -9.17 15.61
C GLU A 213 -7.51 -8.29 16.52
N THR A 214 -7.70 -7.03 16.15
CA THR A 214 -8.57 -6.12 16.89
C THR A 214 -10.03 -6.53 16.83
N LEU A 215 -10.53 -6.92 15.64
CA LEU A 215 -11.91 -7.38 15.46
C LEU A 215 -12.19 -8.69 16.21
N ARG A 216 -11.22 -9.58 16.29
CA ARG A 216 -11.30 -10.80 17.10
C ARG A 216 -11.41 -10.48 18.58
N ALA A 217 -10.53 -9.61 19.08
CA ALA A 217 -10.54 -9.20 20.48
C ALA A 217 -11.87 -8.53 20.87
N ALA A 218 -12.48 -7.76 19.97
CA ALA A 218 -13.77 -7.09 20.20
C ALA A 218 -14.98 -8.01 20.09
N GLY A 219 -14.88 -9.09 19.32
CA GLY A 219 -15.99 -10.03 19.06
C GLY A 219 -15.79 -11.40 19.70
N ALA A 220 -14.84 -11.56 20.62
CA ALA A 220 -14.62 -12.81 21.34
C ALA A 220 -15.85 -13.12 22.22
N ASP A 221 -16.74 -13.96 21.70
CA ASP A 221 -17.70 -14.66 22.52
C ASP A 221 -16.93 -15.65 23.44
N PRO A 222 -17.00 -15.52 24.77
CA PRO A 222 -16.30 -16.41 25.70
C PRO A 222 -16.66 -17.89 25.50
N SER A 223 -17.74 -18.20 24.78
CA SER A 223 -18.21 -19.57 24.50
C SER A 223 -17.59 -20.18 23.25
N THR A 224 -16.88 -19.43 22.37
CA THR A 224 -16.26 -19.95 21.18
C THR A 224 -14.83 -20.39 21.47
N SER A 225 -14.54 -21.69 21.23
CA SER A 225 -13.21 -22.27 21.42
C SER A 225 -12.14 -21.55 20.59
N PRO A 226 -10.93 -21.30 21.14
CA PRO A 226 -9.81 -20.81 20.38
C PRO A 226 -9.35 -21.91 19.40
N GLY A 227 -9.66 -21.80 18.13
CA GLY A 227 -9.26 -22.85 17.18
C GLY A 227 -9.72 -22.66 15.73
N SER A 228 -10.57 -21.72 15.45
CA SER A 228 -10.90 -21.40 14.06
C SER A 228 -9.76 -20.54 13.45
N GLY A 229 -9.25 -21.00 12.30
CA GLY A 229 -8.10 -20.39 11.63
C GLY A 229 -8.29 -18.92 11.22
N ALA A 230 -7.34 -18.37 10.44
CA ALA A 230 -7.28 -16.97 10.01
C ALA A 230 -8.55 -16.45 9.29
N ASP A 231 -9.52 -17.32 8.97
CA ASP A 231 -10.69 -17.03 8.14
C ASP A 231 -11.98 -16.69 8.93
N ASP A 232 -11.93 -16.51 10.24
CA ASP A 232 -13.09 -16.21 11.08
C ASP A 232 -13.61 -14.76 10.99
N VAL A 233 -12.81 -13.83 10.44
CA VAL A 233 -13.21 -12.45 10.16
C VAL A 233 -13.44 -12.28 8.67
N SER A 234 -14.70 -12.10 8.26
CA SER A 234 -15.08 -11.99 6.85
C SER A 234 -14.41 -10.81 6.15
N VAL A 235 -14.36 -10.86 4.82
CA VAL A 235 -13.77 -9.79 3.99
C VAL A 235 -14.50 -8.47 4.21
N GLU A 236 -15.84 -8.49 4.30
CA GLU A 236 -16.69 -7.31 4.54
C GLU A 236 -16.36 -6.65 5.88
N ARG A 237 -16.13 -7.43 6.93
CA ARG A 237 -15.72 -6.90 8.24
C ARG A 237 -14.32 -6.28 8.20
N ARG A 238 -13.40 -6.87 7.41
CA ARG A 238 -12.06 -6.30 7.19
C ARG A 238 -12.13 -5.00 6.39
N ASP A 239 -13.01 -4.92 5.40
CA ASP A 239 -13.24 -3.72 4.60
C ASP A 239 -13.89 -2.61 5.42
N LEU A 240 -14.86 -2.94 6.27
CA LEU A 240 -15.43 -1.98 7.23
C LEU A 240 -14.35 -1.43 8.17
N ALA A 241 -13.50 -2.29 8.75
CA ALA A 241 -12.41 -1.84 9.62
C ALA A 241 -11.40 -0.96 8.84
N THR A 242 -11.14 -1.28 7.57
CA THR A 242 -10.31 -0.47 6.67
C THR A 242 -10.93 0.91 6.44
N ALA A 243 -12.22 0.98 6.13
CA ALA A 243 -12.94 2.24 5.90
C ALA A 243 -12.93 3.12 7.16
N VAL A 244 -13.16 2.52 8.33
CA VAL A 244 -13.09 3.23 9.62
C VAL A 244 -11.67 3.78 9.88
N THR A 245 -10.63 2.96 9.70
CA THR A 245 -9.25 3.43 9.92
C THR A 245 -8.84 4.49 8.89
N SER A 246 -9.32 4.42 7.66
CA SER A 246 -9.12 5.44 6.63
C SER A 246 -9.77 6.77 7.04
N ALA A 247 -11.01 6.75 7.52
CA ALA A 247 -11.72 7.92 8.02
C ALA A 247 -11.02 8.56 9.23
N LEU A 248 -10.46 7.75 10.14
CA LEU A 248 -9.69 8.26 11.28
C LEU A 248 -8.35 8.87 10.85
N ALA A 249 -7.69 8.29 9.84
CA ALA A 249 -6.40 8.78 9.34
C ALA A 249 -6.52 10.17 8.69
N VAL A 250 -7.65 10.49 8.07
CA VAL A 250 -7.89 11.81 7.43
C VAL A 250 -7.73 12.96 8.42
N ARG A 251 -8.02 12.77 9.71
CA ARG A 251 -7.85 13.77 10.76
C ARG A 251 -6.39 14.20 10.99
N HIS A 252 -5.45 13.51 10.36
CA HIS A 252 -4.02 13.81 10.39
C HIS A 252 -3.50 14.36 9.04
N ASP A 253 -4.36 14.94 8.21
CA ASP A 253 -4.00 15.54 6.92
C ASP A 253 -3.27 14.57 5.97
N VAL A 254 -3.61 13.28 6.00
CA VAL A 254 -3.06 12.31 5.05
C VAL A 254 -3.53 12.64 3.63
N TRP A 255 -2.60 12.55 2.68
CA TRP A 255 -2.87 12.86 1.27
C TRP A 255 -3.74 11.80 0.60
N ALA A 256 -3.50 10.52 0.87
CA ALA A 256 -4.26 9.43 0.27
C ALA A 256 -4.32 8.18 1.18
N VAL A 257 -5.30 7.32 0.88
CA VAL A 257 -5.43 5.98 1.48
C VAL A 257 -5.42 4.90 0.38
N ARG A 258 -4.77 3.76 0.65
CA ARG A 258 -4.63 2.63 -0.28
C ARG A 258 -5.50 1.46 0.19
N VAL A 259 -6.49 1.06 -0.62
CA VAL A 259 -7.58 0.17 -0.20
C VAL A 259 -8.01 -0.82 -1.27
N HIS A 260 -8.62 -1.95 -0.86
CA HIS A 260 -9.29 -2.89 -1.76
C HIS A 260 -10.73 -2.47 -2.05
N ASP A 261 -11.48 -2.00 -1.04
CA ASP A 261 -12.85 -1.52 -1.20
C ASP A 261 -12.87 0.01 -1.27
N VAL A 262 -12.91 0.50 -2.50
CA VAL A 262 -12.92 1.93 -2.80
C VAL A 262 -14.27 2.55 -2.44
N ALA A 263 -15.39 1.86 -2.70
CA ALA A 263 -16.73 2.40 -2.49
C ALA A 263 -17.01 2.64 -1.00
N ALA A 264 -16.79 1.63 -0.15
CA ALA A 264 -16.95 1.76 1.29
C ALA A 264 -16.01 2.82 1.88
N THR A 265 -14.77 2.90 1.38
CA THR A 265 -13.79 3.91 1.83
C THR A 265 -14.22 5.31 1.42
N ARG A 266 -14.67 5.52 0.18
CA ARG A 266 -15.20 6.82 -0.30
C ARG A 266 -16.33 7.31 0.59
N ASP A 267 -17.29 6.44 0.89
CA ASP A 267 -18.43 6.79 1.70
C ASP A 267 -18.01 7.13 3.15
N ALA A 268 -17.06 6.37 3.74
CA ALA A 268 -16.51 6.66 5.06
C ALA A 268 -15.76 8.00 5.10
N LEU A 269 -14.97 8.32 4.06
CA LEU A 269 -14.28 9.60 3.94
C LEU A 269 -15.26 10.76 3.78
N ALA A 270 -16.33 10.60 3.00
CA ALA A 270 -17.38 11.61 2.86
C ALA A 270 -18.06 11.93 4.21
N ILE A 271 -18.37 10.90 5.00
CA ILE A 271 -18.93 11.08 6.35
C ILE A 271 -17.94 11.74 7.29
N ALA A 272 -16.65 11.35 7.26
CA ALA A 272 -15.62 11.98 8.09
C ALA A 272 -15.47 13.47 7.79
N HIS A 273 -15.41 13.85 6.50
CA HIS A 273 -15.36 15.27 6.11
C HIS A 273 -16.62 16.05 6.54
N ALA A 274 -17.79 15.47 6.36
CA ALA A 274 -19.04 16.13 6.81
C ALA A 274 -19.12 16.28 8.34
N TRP A 275 -18.49 15.39 9.10
CA TRP A 275 -18.40 15.47 10.55
C TRP A 275 -17.50 16.61 11.04
N GLU A 276 -16.45 16.90 10.30
CA GLU A 276 -15.46 17.95 10.66
C GLU A 276 -15.90 19.36 10.22
N GLY A 277 -16.81 19.52 9.27
CA GLY A 277 -17.38 20.79 8.79
C GLY A 277 -16.69 21.31 7.55
#